data_b25117a9fb85deb40ae6e46a34863707
#
_entry.id   b25117a9fb85deb40ae6e46a34863707
#
_cell.length_a   1.000
_cell.length_b   1.000
_cell.length_c   1.000
_cell.angle_alpha   90.00
_cell.angle_beta   90.00
_cell.angle_gamma   90.00
#
_symmetry.space_group_name_H-M   'P 1'
#
loop_
_entity.id
_entity.type
_entity.pdbx_description
1 polymer ?
#
loop_
_entity_poly.entity_id
_entity_poly.type
_entity_poly.pdbx_seq_one_letter_code
_entity_poly.pdbx_strand_id
1 'polypeptide(L)'
;LSAKNYGRAVYECLRGGLDFTKDDENVNSQPFMRWRDRFLFVAEAIYKSQAETGEIKGHYLNATAGTAEGMLQRAQCAKELGVPIIMHDYLTGGFTANTSLAHYCRDHGLLLHIHRAMHAVIDRQRNHGIHFRVLAKTLRMSGGDHLHSGTVVGKLEGEREVTLGFVDLMRDNFVEKDRSRGIYFTQDWCSMPGVMPVASGGIHVWHMPAL
;
A
#
# COMPACT_ATOMS: atom_id res chain seq x y z
N LEU A 1 14.78 15.59 1.79
CA LEU A 1 15.75 14.84 2.59
C LEU A 1 16.73 14.11 1.67
N SER A 2 17.99 13.99 2.10
CA SER A 2 18.93 13.03 1.48
C SER A 2 18.57 11.61 1.88
N ALA A 3 19.03 10.61 1.13
CA ALA A 3 18.79 9.19 1.44
C ALA A 3 19.27 8.81 2.85
N LYS A 4 20.42 9.35 3.29
CA LYS A 4 20.95 9.13 4.65
C LYS A 4 20.02 9.70 5.73
N ASN A 5 19.51 10.91 5.55
CA ASN A 5 18.59 11.52 6.52
C ASN A 5 17.21 10.85 6.49
N TYR A 6 16.80 10.33 5.36
CA TYR A 6 15.59 9.53 5.22
C TYR A 6 15.71 8.23 6.02
N GLY A 7 16.81 7.50 5.85
CA GLY A 7 17.09 6.30 6.65
C GLY A 7 17.15 6.59 8.16
N ARG A 8 17.72 7.73 8.56
CA ARG A 8 17.70 8.17 9.96
C ARG A 8 16.27 8.39 10.46
N ALA A 9 15.40 9.04 9.69
CA ALA A 9 14.00 9.23 10.07
C ALA A 9 13.27 7.88 10.23
N VAL A 10 13.48 6.94 9.31
CA VAL A 10 12.97 5.57 9.41
C VAL A 10 13.43 4.90 10.71
N TYR A 11 14.73 4.96 11.00
CA TYR A 11 15.28 4.39 12.22
C TYR A 11 14.66 4.97 13.50
N GLU A 12 14.55 6.31 13.58
CA GLU A 12 13.96 6.96 14.77
C GLU A 12 12.47 6.60 14.96
N CYS A 13 11.72 6.47 13.87
CA CYS A 13 10.33 6.02 13.93
C CYS A 13 10.21 4.56 14.41
N LEU A 14 11.02 3.66 13.85
CA LEU A 14 10.96 2.24 14.18
C LEU A 14 11.43 1.97 15.63
N ARG A 15 12.52 2.59 16.07
CA ARG A 15 12.96 2.48 17.47
C ARG A 15 11.98 3.10 18.46
N GLY A 16 11.19 4.08 18.02
CA GLY A 16 10.14 4.75 18.81
C GLY A 16 8.89 3.90 19.04
N GLY A 17 8.83 2.68 18.50
CA GLY A 17 7.75 1.72 18.74
C GLY A 17 6.85 1.42 17.53
N LEU A 18 7.08 2.02 16.36
CA LEU A 18 6.37 1.60 15.15
C LEU A 18 6.87 0.24 14.67
N ASP A 19 5.96 -0.60 14.21
CA ASP A 19 6.29 -1.89 13.58
C ASP A 19 6.79 -1.71 12.16
N PHE A 20 6.18 -0.77 11.42
CA PHE A 20 6.48 -0.47 10.03
C PHE A 20 6.52 1.03 9.78
N THR A 21 7.32 1.41 8.80
CA THR A 21 7.28 2.72 8.13
C THR A 21 7.02 2.51 6.63
N LYS A 22 6.74 3.57 5.89
CA LYS A 22 6.36 3.47 4.48
C LYS A 22 6.99 4.61 3.68
N ASP A 23 7.46 4.32 2.47
CA ASP A 23 7.71 5.35 1.48
C ASP A 23 6.40 6.08 1.14
N ASP A 24 6.45 7.38 0.99
CA ASP A 24 5.34 8.14 0.43
C ASP A 24 5.18 7.79 -1.06
N GLU A 25 3.96 7.85 -1.58
CA GLU A 25 3.66 7.59 -2.99
C GLU A 25 4.43 8.52 -3.96
N ASN A 26 4.78 9.71 -3.50
CA ASN A 26 5.57 10.68 -4.26
C ASN A 26 7.08 10.40 -4.20
N VAL A 27 7.52 9.53 -3.29
CA VAL A 27 8.94 9.19 -3.14
C VAL A 27 9.29 8.08 -4.12
N ASN A 28 9.94 8.46 -5.20
CA ASN A 28 10.39 7.55 -6.26
C ASN A 28 11.91 7.57 -6.38
N SER A 29 12.46 8.37 -7.29
CA SER A 29 13.90 8.53 -7.47
C SER A 29 14.23 9.99 -7.81
N GLN A 30 14.30 10.82 -6.79
CA GLN A 30 14.57 12.24 -6.93
C GLN A 30 16.07 12.51 -7.06
N PRO A 31 16.48 13.65 -7.66
CA PRO A 31 17.89 14.02 -7.76
C PRO A 31 18.64 14.05 -6.42
N PHE A 32 17.97 14.45 -5.36
CA PHE A 32 18.53 14.54 -4.00
C PHE A 32 18.40 13.22 -3.21
N MET A 33 17.68 12.23 -3.72
CA MET A 33 17.47 10.94 -3.09
C MET A 33 17.18 9.85 -4.13
N ARG A 34 18.22 9.24 -4.67
CA ARG A 34 18.10 8.14 -5.61
C ARG A 34 17.53 6.91 -4.93
N TRP A 35 16.73 6.13 -5.64
CA TRP A 35 16.01 4.99 -5.06
C TRP A 35 16.94 3.92 -4.46
N ARG A 36 18.09 3.64 -5.09
CA ARG A 36 19.05 2.65 -4.57
C ARG A 36 19.65 3.09 -3.24
N ASP A 37 20.07 4.35 -3.15
CA ASP A 37 20.61 4.90 -1.92
C ASP A 37 19.56 4.90 -0.80
N ARG A 38 18.32 5.26 -1.12
CA ARG A 38 17.20 5.19 -0.16
C ARG A 38 17.02 3.76 0.34
N PHE A 39 16.96 2.78 -0.55
CA PHE A 39 16.76 1.37 -0.18
C PHE A 39 17.88 0.87 0.74
N LEU A 40 19.14 1.21 0.47
CA LEU A 40 20.27 0.84 1.31
C LEU A 40 20.18 1.46 2.70
N PHE A 41 19.98 2.76 2.81
CA PHE A 41 19.88 3.43 4.10
C PHE A 41 18.63 3.02 4.90
N VAL A 42 17.54 2.66 4.24
CA VAL A 42 16.34 2.12 4.89
C VAL A 42 16.60 0.70 5.39
N ALA A 43 17.24 -0.17 4.62
CA ALA A 43 17.61 -1.50 5.08
C ALA A 43 18.53 -1.44 6.31
N GLU A 44 19.54 -0.58 6.28
CA GLU A 44 20.41 -0.31 7.43
C GLU A 44 19.62 0.12 8.67
N ALA A 45 18.65 1.04 8.47
CA ALA A 45 17.78 1.53 9.54
C ALA A 45 16.93 0.43 10.16
N ILE A 46 16.36 -0.47 9.33
CA ILE A 46 15.59 -1.62 9.79
C ILE A 46 16.46 -2.55 10.65
N TYR A 47 17.60 -2.98 10.13
CA TYR A 47 18.49 -3.88 10.86
C TYR A 47 18.98 -3.30 12.19
N LYS A 48 19.33 -2.02 12.20
CA LYS A 48 19.74 -1.32 13.40
C LYS A 48 18.61 -1.23 14.44
N SER A 49 17.40 -0.89 14.03
CA SER A 49 16.26 -0.81 14.94
C SER A 49 15.85 -2.17 15.48
N GLN A 50 15.91 -3.23 14.66
CA GLN A 50 15.68 -4.62 15.11
C GLN A 50 16.71 -5.07 16.14
N ALA A 51 17.99 -4.76 15.92
CA ALA A 51 19.05 -5.10 16.85
C ALA A 51 18.90 -4.36 18.20
N GLU A 52 18.40 -3.13 18.19
CA GLU A 52 18.20 -2.33 19.40
C GLU A 52 16.93 -2.70 20.16
N THR A 53 15.83 -2.99 19.46
CA THR A 53 14.54 -3.24 20.11
C THR A 53 14.27 -4.72 20.39
N GLY A 54 14.94 -5.62 19.68
CA GLY A 54 14.64 -7.06 19.71
C GLY A 54 13.34 -7.43 18.99
N GLU A 55 12.72 -6.49 18.26
CA GLU A 55 11.45 -6.66 17.58
C GLU A 55 11.66 -6.73 16.06
N ILE A 56 10.76 -7.43 15.36
CA ILE A 56 10.72 -7.42 13.89
C ILE A 56 10.21 -6.06 13.43
N LYS A 57 10.97 -5.42 12.57
CA LYS A 57 10.63 -4.12 11.98
C LYS A 57 10.61 -4.20 10.46
N GLY A 58 9.83 -3.34 9.81
CA GLY A 58 9.74 -3.31 8.37
C GLY A 58 9.59 -1.92 7.77
N HIS A 59 9.68 -1.88 6.44
CA HIS A 59 9.43 -0.67 5.67
C HIS A 59 8.88 -1.06 4.29
N TYR A 60 7.89 -0.33 3.81
CA TYR A 60 7.32 -0.53 2.49
C TYR A 60 8.12 0.28 1.46
N LEU A 61 9.02 -0.39 0.73
CA LEU A 61 9.86 0.24 -0.29
C LEU A 61 9.09 0.44 -1.59
N ASN A 62 8.97 1.68 -2.04
CA ASN A 62 8.23 2.02 -3.26
C ASN A 62 8.98 1.54 -4.51
N ALA A 63 8.44 0.52 -5.15
CA ALA A 63 8.94 -0.06 -6.39
C ALA A 63 8.35 0.59 -7.65
N THR A 64 7.39 1.49 -7.53
CA THR A 64 6.79 2.18 -8.68
C THR A 64 7.87 2.83 -9.52
N ALA A 65 7.86 2.56 -10.81
CA ALA A 65 8.84 3.05 -11.77
C ALA A 65 8.17 3.37 -13.11
N GLY A 66 8.88 4.06 -13.98
CA GLY A 66 8.39 4.42 -15.32
C GLY A 66 8.33 3.25 -16.31
N THR A 67 8.94 2.10 -15.98
CA THR A 67 8.90 0.87 -16.79
C THR A 67 8.70 -0.35 -15.91
N ALA A 68 8.16 -1.43 -16.49
CA ALA A 68 7.97 -2.70 -15.80
C ALA A 68 9.33 -3.29 -15.35
N GLU A 69 10.35 -3.20 -16.19
CA GLU A 69 11.71 -3.66 -15.88
C GLU A 69 12.30 -2.92 -14.68
N GLY A 70 12.14 -1.58 -14.65
CA GLY A 70 12.58 -0.75 -13.53
C GLY A 70 11.86 -1.10 -12.22
N MET A 71 10.59 -1.43 -12.29
CA MET A 71 9.79 -1.86 -11.15
C MET A 71 10.28 -3.22 -10.61
N LEU A 72 10.46 -4.21 -11.47
CA LEU A 72 10.99 -5.53 -11.09
C LEU A 72 12.41 -5.44 -10.52
N GLN A 73 13.26 -4.57 -11.10
CA GLN A 73 14.61 -4.33 -10.59
C GLN A 73 14.59 -3.78 -9.15
N ARG A 74 13.66 -2.91 -8.82
CA ARG A 74 13.49 -2.39 -7.46
C ARG A 74 12.98 -3.47 -6.50
N ALA A 75 12.02 -4.28 -6.94
CA ALA A 75 11.51 -5.40 -6.15
C ALA A 75 12.63 -6.44 -5.89
N GLN A 76 13.43 -6.76 -6.88
CA GLN A 76 14.57 -7.63 -6.71
C GLN A 76 15.60 -7.07 -5.72
N CYS A 77 15.93 -5.79 -5.83
CA CYS A 77 16.85 -5.13 -4.90
C CYS A 77 16.33 -5.16 -3.46
N ALA A 78 15.03 -4.91 -3.25
CA ALA A 78 14.41 -5.02 -1.93
C ALA A 78 14.55 -6.44 -1.35
N LYS A 79 14.30 -7.46 -2.17
CA LYS A 79 14.49 -8.87 -1.79
C LYS A 79 15.94 -9.15 -1.39
N GLU A 80 16.90 -8.73 -2.20
CA GLU A 80 18.34 -8.92 -1.95
C GLU A 80 18.80 -8.23 -0.65
N LEU A 81 18.20 -7.10 -0.31
CA LEU A 81 18.42 -6.38 0.94
C LEU A 81 17.70 -7.01 2.14
N GLY A 82 16.89 -8.05 1.95
CA GLY A 82 16.11 -8.67 3.01
C GLY A 82 14.96 -7.80 3.52
N VAL A 83 14.46 -6.87 2.72
CA VAL A 83 13.27 -6.06 3.01
C VAL A 83 12.07 -6.71 2.31
N PRO A 84 11.20 -7.43 3.05
CA PRO A 84 10.22 -8.33 2.42
C PRO A 84 8.95 -7.65 1.94
N ILE A 85 8.80 -6.32 2.10
CA ILE A 85 7.60 -5.60 1.73
C ILE A 85 7.94 -4.53 0.71
N ILE A 86 7.29 -4.56 -0.44
CA ILE A 86 7.40 -3.52 -1.46
C ILE A 86 6.04 -2.83 -1.63
N MET A 87 6.07 -1.62 -2.13
CA MET A 87 4.91 -0.80 -2.40
C MET A 87 4.78 -0.50 -3.88
N HIS A 88 3.56 -0.43 -4.38
CA HIS A 88 3.25 -0.06 -5.75
C HIS A 88 2.02 0.86 -5.82
N ASP A 89 2.10 1.87 -6.67
CA ASP A 89 0.99 2.77 -6.98
C ASP A 89 0.25 2.21 -8.20
N TYR A 90 -0.72 1.34 -7.98
CA TYR A 90 -1.32 0.51 -9.03
C TYR A 90 -2.07 1.29 -10.12
N LEU A 91 -2.63 2.46 -9.80
CA LEU A 91 -3.34 3.26 -10.79
C LEU A 91 -2.38 4.05 -11.69
N THR A 92 -1.23 4.46 -11.17
CA THR A 92 -0.19 5.12 -11.97
C THR A 92 0.63 4.12 -12.78
N GLY A 93 0.90 2.95 -12.21
CA GLY A 93 1.61 1.87 -12.89
C GLY A 93 0.74 1.07 -13.87
N GLY A 94 -0.55 1.01 -13.60
CA GLY A 94 -1.51 0.24 -14.38
C GLY A 94 -1.69 -1.20 -13.89
N PHE A 95 -2.86 -1.77 -14.18
CA PHE A 95 -3.23 -3.10 -13.70
C PHE A 95 -2.33 -4.21 -14.24
N THR A 96 -1.92 -4.13 -15.50
CA THR A 96 -1.01 -5.13 -16.09
C THR A 96 0.33 -5.18 -15.36
N ALA A 97 0.93 -4.01 -15.12
CA ALA A 97 2.19 -3.91 -14.38
C ALA A 97 2.01 -4.42 -12.94
N ASN A 98 0.90 -4.04 -12.29
CA ASN A 98 0.58 -4.50 -10.95
C ASN A 98 0.41 -6.03 -10.88
N THR A 99 -0.28 -6.63 -11.83
CA THR A 99 -0.48 -8.09 -11.89
C THR A 99 0.86 -8.82 -12.06
N SER A 100 1.73 -8.33 -12.94
CA SER A 100 3.08 -8.90 -13.12
C SER A 100 3.90 -8.80 -11.84
N LEU A 101 3.86 -7.64 -11.16
CA LEU A 101 4.54 -7.44 -9.90
C LEU A 101 3.98 -8.34 -8.78
N ALA A 102 2.66 -8.51 -8.71
CA ALA A 102 2.02 -9.40 -7.74
C ALA A 102 2.45 -10.86 -7.93
N HIS A 103 2.55 -11.33 -9.18
CA HIS A 103 3.10 -12.66 -9.48
C HIS A 103 4.55 -12.78 -9.02
N TYR A 104 5.38 -11.79 -9.36
CA TYR A 104 6.77 -11.75 -8.91
C TYR A 104 6.88 -11.81 -7.38
N CYS A 105 6.09 -11.02 -6.66
CA CYS A 105 6.08 -11.00 -5.20
C CYS A 105 5.73 -12.36 -4.61
N ARG A 106 4.68 -13.00 -5.11
CA ARG A 106 4.25 -14.33 -4.67
C ARG A 106 5.34 -15.38 -4.89
N ASP A 107 5.96 -15.38 -6.06
CA ASP A 107 7.00 -16.36 -6.41
C ASP A 107 8.30 -16.17 -5.60
N HIS A 108 8.50 -14.99 -5.02
CA HIS A 108 9.71 -14.62 -4.30
C HIS A 108 9.50 -14.37 -2.80
N GLY A 109 8.31 -14.63 -2.27
CA GLY A 109 8.01 -14.45 -0.84
C GLY A 109 8.03 -12.99 -0.36
N LEU A 110 7.61 -12.05 -1.23
CA LEU A 110 7.47 -10.63 -0.92
C LEU A 110 6.01 -10.29 -0.68
N LEU A 111 5.76 -9.38 0.25
CA LEU A 111 4.46 -8.73 0.43
C LEU A 111 4.35 -7.51 -0.48
N LEU A 112 3.16 -7.30 -1.02
CA LEU A 112 2.86 -6.19 -1.92
C LEU A 112 1.82 -5.25 -1.30
N HIS A 113 2.29 -4.09 -0.84
CA HIS A 113 1.47 -3.00 -0.34
C HIS A 113 1.06 -2.07 -1.47
N ILE A 114 -0.22 -1.79 -1.60
CA ILE A 114 -0.76 -1.00 -2.71
C ILE A 114 -1.25 0.38 -2.22
N HIS A 115 -0.73 1.42 -2.87
CA HIS A 115 -1.23 2.77 -2.72
C HIS A 115 -2.15 3.15 -3.89
N ARG A 116 -3.20 3.92 -3.60
CA ARG A 116 -4.21 4.34 -4.59
C ARG A 116 -3.96 5.74 -5.17
N ALA A 117 -2.69 6.14 -5.29
CA ALA A 117 -2.35 7.41 -5.93
C ALA A 117 -3.09 7.61 -7.26
N MET A 118 -3.56 8.82 -7.55
CA MET A 118 -4.42 9.19 -8.68
C MET A 118 -5.89 8.72 -8.59
N HIS A 119 -6.34 8.01 -7.56
CA HIS A 119 -7.73 7.56 -7.53
C HIS A 119 -8.73 8.71 -7.66
N ALA A 120 -8.46 9.86 -7.03
CA ALA A 120 -9.37 11.00 -7.04
C ALA A 120 -9.57 11.62 -8.44
N VAL A 121 -8.59 11.50 -9.33
CA VAL A 121 -8.73 11.90 -10.73
C VAL A 121 -9.73 11.02 -11.47
N ILE A 122 -9.93 9.81 -11.01
CA ILE A 122 -10.78 8.80 -11.62
C ILE A 122 -12.16 8.76 -10.94
N ASP A 123 -12.19 8.58 -9.61
CA ASP A 123 -13.41 8.27 -8.87
C ASP A 123 -14.25 9.50 -8.50
N ARG A 124 -13.69 10.71 -8.59
CA ARG A 124 -14.42 11.96 -8.38
C ARG A 124 -15.02 12.58 -9.65
N GLN A 125 -14.82 11.96 -10.81
CA GLN A 125 -15.40 12.42 -12.07
C GLN A 125 -16.88 12.08 -12.13
N ARG A 126 -17.72 13.10 -12.29
CA ARG A 126 -19.18 12.93 -12.28
C ARG A 126 -19.72 12.07 -13.43
N ASN A 127 -19.17 12.24 -14.63
CA ASN A 127 -19.75 11.67 -15.85
C ASN A 127 -18.94 10.53 -16.46
N HIS A 128 -17.62 10.54 -16.30
CA HIS A 128 -16.71 9.56 -16.92
C HIS A 128 -15.76 8.91 -15.91
N GLY A 129 -16.13 8.94 -14.62
CA GLY A 129 -15.36 8.34 -13.57
C GLY A 129 -15.64 6.85 -13.38
N ILE A 130 -14.77 6.23 -12.59
CA ILE A 130 -14.94 4.86 -12.10
C ILE A 130 -14.99 4.93 -10.57
N HIS A 131 -16.08 4.47 -9.98
CA HIS A 131 -16.21 4.48 -8.53
C HIS A 131 -15.10 3.65 -7.87
N PHE A 132 -14.55 4.12 -6.75
CA PHE A 132 -13.42 3.46 -6.07
C PHE A 132 -13.69 1.99 -5.75
N ARG A 133 -14.93 1.61 -5.47
CA ARG A 133 -15.34 0.20 -5.28
C ARG A 133 -14.92 -0.70 -6.45
N VAL A 134 -15.07 -0.23 -7.68
CA VAL A 134 -14.66 -0.99 -8.87
C VAL A 134 -13.14 -1.11 -8.92
N LEU A 135 -12.44 0.00 -8.65
CA LEU A 135 -10.97 0.02 -8.61
C LEU A 135 -10.42 -0.93 -7.53
N ALA A 136 -11.04 -0.97 -6.35
CA ALA A 136 -10.66 -1.85 -5.25
C ALA A 136 -10.89 -3.33 -5.60
N LYS A 137 -12.05 -3.68 -6.19
CA LYS A 137 -12.34 -5.04 -6.66
C LYS A 137 -11.36 -5.48 -7.75
N THR A 138 -11.07 -4.60 -8.70
CA THR A 138 -10.09 -4.88 -9.76
C THR A 138 -8.69 -5.09 -9.19
N LEU A 139 -8.32 -4.32 -8.16
CA LEU A 139 -7.06 -4.53 -7.45
C LEU A 139 -6.99 -5.93 -6.80
N ARG A 140 -8.06 -6.36 -6.12
CA ARG A 140 -8.11 -7.69 -5.52
C ARG A 140 -7.88 -8.79 -6.57
N MET A 141 -8.46 -8.66 -7.76
CA MET A 141 -8.23 -9.58 -8.89
C MET A 141 -6.83 -9.47 -9.48
N SER A 142 -6.25 -8.27 -9.52
CA SER A 142 -4.89 -8.02 -10.04
C SER A 142 -3.80 -8.54 -9.12
N GLY A 143 -4.03 -8.45 -7.82
CA GLY A 143 -3.11 -8.89 -6.78
C GLY A 143 -2.53 -7.76 -5.96
N GLY A 144 -2.36 -8.05 -4.67
CA GLY A 144 -1.84 -7.17 -3.64
C GLY A 144 -2.25 -7.70 -2.28
N ASP A 145 -1.47 -7.41 -1.25
CA ASP A 145 -1.74 -7.88 0.12
C ASP A 145 -2.42 -6.80 0.96
N HIS A 146 -2.09 -5.53 0.72
CA HIS A 146 -2.65 -4.37 1.40
C HIS A 146 -3.13 -3.34 0.38
N LEU A 147 -4.24 -2.65 0.65
CA LEU A 147 -4.73 -1.55 -0.19
C LEU A 147 -5.21 -0.38 0.66
N HIS A 148 -4.72 0.82 0.36
CA HIS A 148 -5.27 2.05 0.91
C HIS A 148 -6.74 2.22 0.51
N SER A 149 -7.64 2.13 1.47
CA SER A 149 -9.09 2.17 1.27
C SER A 149 -9.77 3.44 1.79
N GLY A 150 -8.98 4.36 2.34
CA GLY A 150 -9.50 5.52 3.05
C GLY A 150 -9.77 5.24 4.52
N THR A 151 -10.45 6.15 5.17
CA THR A 151 -10.73 6.07 6.60
C THR A 151 -12.08 6.70 6.92
N VAL A 152 -12.66 6.30 8.03
CA VAL A 152 -13.89 6.90 8.60
C VAL A 152 -13.60 8.14 9.46
N VAL A 153 -12.33 8.44 9.67
CA VAL A 153 -11.83 9.58 10.46
C VAL A 153 -10.70 10.29 9.72
N GLY A 154 -10.19 11.38 10.28
CA GLY A 154 -9.09 12.13 9.68
C GLY A 154 -9.56 13.18 8.68
N LYS A 155 -8.71 13.51 7.71
CA LYS A 155 -8.95 14.61 6.75
C LYS A 155 -9.54 14.18 5.40
N LEU A 156 -9.69 12.90 5.16
CA LEU A 156 -10.24 12.41 3.90
C LEU A 156 -11.76 12.41 3.94
N GLU A 157 -12.38 12.86 2.85
CA GLU A 157 -13.81 12.78 2.66
C GLU A 157 -14.24 11.34 2.34
N GLY A 158 -15.34 10.90 2.95
CA GLY A 158 -15.95 9.60 2.69
C GLY A 158 -17.09 9.32 3.63
N GLU A 159 -18.13 8.67 3.13
CA GLU A 159 -19.21 8.18 3.96
C GLU A 159 -18.73 6.90 4.68
N ARG A 160 -18.97 6.86 6.00
CA ARG A 160 -18.55 5.75 6.86
C ARG A 160 -19.04 4.40 6.32
N GLU A 161 -20.32 4.29 6.04
CA GLU A 161 -20.95 3.04 5.61
C GLU A 161 -20.39 2.57 4.25
N VAL A 162 -20.12 3.49 3.34
CA VAL A 162 -19.50 3.18 2.04
C VAL A 162 -18.06 2.71 2.22
N THR A 163 -17.31 3.33 3.13
CA THR A 163 -15.94 2.90 3.45
C THR A 163 -15.92 1.50 4.06
N LEU A 164 -16.82 1.20 5.00
CA LEU A 164 -16.98 -0.15 5.55
C LEU A 164 -17.39 -1.16 4.47
N GLY A 165 -18.19 -0.76 3.48
CA GLY A 165 -18.51 -1.58 2.32
C GLY A 165 -17.26 -1.96 1.50
N PHE A 166 -16.31 -1.04 1.33
CA PHE A 166 -15.03 -1.36 0.67
C PHE A 166 -14.20 -2.33 1.51
N VAL A 167 -14.18 -2.16 2.82
CA VAL A 167 -13.44 -3.04 3.74
C VAL A 167 -13.91 -4.48 3.59
N ASP A 168 -15.22 -4.70 3.64
CA ASP A 168 -15.79 -6.04 3.51
C ASP A 168 -15.51 -6.64 2.11
N LEU A 169 -15.72 -5.86 1.05
CA LEU A 169 -15.44 -6.32 -0.33
C LEU A 169 -13.98 -6.71 -0.56
N MET A 170 -13.06 -6.09 0.15
CA MET A 170 -11.64 -6.44 0.03
C MET A 170 -11.23 -7.61 0.91
N ARG A 171 -11.80 -7.72 2.12
CA ARG A 171 -11.35 -8.65 3.14
C ARG A 171 -12.09 -9.99 3.08
N ASP A 172 -13.43 -9.94 2.97
CA ASP A 172 -14.29 -11.10 3.17
C ASP A 172 -14.41 -11.94 1.89
N ASN A 173 -14.63 -13.25 2.06
CA ASN A 173 -14.79 -14.17 0.92
C ASN A 173 -16.18 -14.07 0.29
N PHE A 174 -17.19 -13.78 1.10
CA PHE A 174 -18.57 -13.63 0.69
C PHE A 174 -19.17 -12.37 1.32
N VAL A 175 -19.79 -11.53 0.50
CA VAL A 175 -20.41 -10.28 0.94
C VAL A 175 -21.81 -10.19 0.35
N GLU A 176 -22.82 -10.16 1.20
CA GLU A 176 -24.19 -9.99 0.77
C GLU A 176 -24.46 -8.60 0.20
N LYS A 177 -25.43 -8.53 -0.69
CA LYS A 177 -25.93 -7.27 -1.23
C LYS A 177 -26.46 -6.36 -0.11
N ASP A 178 -25.89 -5.17 -0.04
CA ASP A 178 -26.34 -4.09 0.85
C ASP A 178 -26.17 -2.73 0.14
N ARG A 179 -27.28 -2.22 -0.38
CA ARG A 179 -27.26 -0.96 -1.15
C ARG A 179 -26.93 0.27 -0.30
N SER A 180 -27.24 0.23 0.98
CA SER A 180 -26.91 1.33 1.90
C SER A 180 -25.41 1.51 2.08
N ARG A 181 -24.66 0.42 1.96
CA ARG A 181 -23.19 0.38 1.99
C ARG A 181 -22.57 0.39 0.59
N GLY A 182 -23.39 0.61 -0.43
CA GLY A 182 -22.95 0.63 -1.82
C GLY A 182 -22.60 -0.74 -2.40
N ILE A 183 -23.02 -1.83 -1.79
CA ILE A 183 -22.85 -3.20 -2.29
C ILE A 183 -24.10 -3.56 -3.10
N TYR A 184 -24.03 -3.32 -4.40
CA TYR A 184 -25.21 -3.45 -5.29
C TYR A 184 -25.57 -4.89 -5.65
N PHE A 185 -24.60 -5.79 -5.60
CA PHE A 185 -24.76 -7.21 -5.88
C PHE A 185 -24.01 -8.02 -4.85
N THR A 186 -24.54 -9.18 -4.50
CA THR A 186 -23.82 -10.17 -3.68
C THR A 186 -22.53 -10.55 -4.40
N GLN A 187 -21.43 -10.56 -3.66
CA GLN A 187 -20.11 -10.92 -4.15
C GLN A 187 -19.63 -12.20 -3.48
N ASP A 188 -19.44 -13.23 -4.27
CA ASP A 188 -18.71 -14.43 -3.89
C ASP A 188 -17.33 -14.39 -4.57
N TRP A 189 -16.28 -14.40 -3.77
CA TRP A 189 -14.90 -14.39 -4.25
C TRP A 189 -14.32 -15.79 -4.43
N CYS A 190 -15.10 -16.81 -4.11
CA CYS A 190 -14.69 -18.22 -4.17
C CYS A 190 -13.42 -18.46 -3.34
N SER A 191 -12.32 -18.80 -3.99
CA SER A 191 -11.02 -19.03 -3.36
C SER A 191 -10.04 -17.87 -3.48
N MET A 192 -10.47 -16.73 -4.02
CA MET A 192 -9.57 -15.56 -4.19
C MET A 192 -9.22 -14.96 -2.83
N PRO A 193 -7.92 -14.82 -2.49
CA PRO A 193 -7.50 -14.26 -1.22
C PRO A 193 -8.03 -12.85 -0.98
N GLY A 194 -8.25 -12.52 0.28
CA GLY A 194 -8.57 -11.16 0.71
C GLY A 194 -7.37 -10.23 0.60
N VAL A 195 -7.66 -8.94 0.55
CA VAL A 195 -6.68 -7.84 0.61
C VAL A 195 -6.95 -7.07 1.89
N MET A 196 -5.91 -6.81 2.69
CA MET A 196 -6.06 -6.06 3.92
C MET A 196 -6.31 -4.58 3.62
N PRO A 197 -7.44 -4.02 4.06
CA PRO A 197 -7.70 -2.60 3.90
C PRO A 197 -6.82 -1.78 4.86
N VAL A 198 -6.26 -0.69 4.35
CA VAL A 198 -5.40 0.22 5.10
C VAL A 198 -6.13 1.54 5.30
N ALA A 199 -6.39 1.88 6.56
CA ALA A 199 -6.90 3.19 6.93
C ALA A 199 -5.76 4.20 6.86
N SER A 200 -5.96 5.29 6.12
CA SER A 200 -4.96 6.33 5.95
C SER A 200 -5.59 7.69 5.65
N GLY A 201 -4.88 8.77 5.97
CA GLY A 201 -5.32 10.11 5.64
C GLY A 201 -5.46 11.04 6.84
N GLY A 202 -4.34 11.54 7.39
CA GLY A 202 -4.32 12.48 8.49
C GLY A 202 -4.76 11.87 9.83
N ILE A 203 -4.44 10.60 10.03
CA ILE A 203 -4.73 9.84 11.24
C ILE A 203 -3.72 10.21 12.33
N HIS A 204 -4.20 10.30 13.54
CA HIS A 204 -3.39 10.46 14.75
C HIS A 204 -3.97 9.63 15.92
N VAL A 205 -3.25 9.56 17.03
CA VAL A 205 -3.56 8.68 18.15
C VAL A 205 -5.03 8.78 18.66
N TRP A 206 -5.62 9.94 18.63
CA TRP A 206 -7.03 10.16 19.05
C TRP A 206 -8.06 9.52 18.11
N HIS A 207 -7.67 9.14 16.90
CA HIS A 207 -8.54 8.43 15.96
C HIS A 207 -8.55 6.91 16.16
N MET A 208 -7.56 6.36 16.90
CA MET A 208 -7.39 4.90 17.05
C MET A 208 -8.65 4.17 17.56
N PRO A 209 -9.42 4.70 18.52
CA PRO A 209 -10.64 4.00 18.97
C PRO A 209 -11.73 3.86 17.90
N ALA A 210 -11.68 4.65 16.84
CA ALA A 210 -12.67 4.63 15.75
C ALA A 210 -12.19 3.84 14.51
N LEU A 211 -10.96 3.38 14.51
CA LEU A 211 -10.34 2.58 13.46
C LEU A 211 -10.37 1.09 13.78
#